data_f7551ba41079a11ca3f348a2a686f4f9
#
_entry.id   f7551ba41079a11ca3f348a2a686f4f9
#
_cell.length_a   1.000
_cell.length_b   1.000
_cell.length_c   1.000
_cell.angle_alpha   90.00
_cell.angle_beta   90.00
_cell.angle_gamma   90.00
#
_symmetry.space_group_name_H-M   'P 1'
#
loop_
_entity.id
_entity.type
_entity.pdbx_description
1 polymer ?
#
loop_
_entity_poly.entity_id
_entity_poly.type
_entity_poly.pdbx_seq_one_letter_code
_entity_poly.pdbx_strand_id
1 'polypeptide(L)'
;MKNKFFITLFACLLPWMAGAQQTIFKQNNVAEKDYIAYLFTYFTGNHISEEAVCYAVSTDGYTYWALNDNKPVIDSKIISSTGGVRDPHILRCEDGKTFYMVVTDMVSDNGWDSNRAMVLLKSTDLVNWTSSIVNMQKRYAGQEKLKRVWAPQTIFDPEAGKYMIYWSMQYNGGADVIYYAYANRDFTDLEGEPKPLFIPENKKSCIDGDIVFKDGIFHLFYKTEGHGNGIKVATTRSLTSGQWEEQPDYKQQTPEAVEGAGTFKLIGQNKYILMYDVYMKGKYQFTETTDLKNFKVIDSEVKMNFHPRHGTIIPITRAELKRITDKWPSKEMGNMTIPNNPVLQGFHADPEILYSHQTKKYYIYSTTDGQPGWGGWYF
;
A
#
# COMPACT_ATOMS: atom_id res chain seq x y z
N MET A 1 -11.78 -51.24 67.00
CA MET A 1 -11.71 -51.33 65.56
C MET A 1 -12.58 -50.20 64.98
N LYS A 2 -11.99 -49.10 64.54
CA LYS A 2 -12.69 -47.96 63.86
C LYS A 2 -12.04 -47.73 62.52
N ASN A 3 -12.77 -48.13 61.49
CA ASN A 3 -12.39 -47.88 60.06
C ASN A 3 -12.58 -46.39 59.74
N LYS A 4 -11.51 -45.72 59.34
CA LYS A 4 -11.56 -44.38 58.75
C LYS A 4 -11.55 -44.56 57.22
N PHE A 5 -12.64 -44.17 56.57
CA PHE A 5 -12.71 -43.98 55.11
C PHE A 5 -12.05 -42.66 54.73
N PHE A 6 -11.00 -42.72 53.93
CA PHE A 6 -10.46 -41.57 53.23
C PHE A 6 -11.19 -41.40 51.89
N ILE A 7 -11.91 -40.30 51.72
CA ILE A 7 -12.45 -39.87 50.44
C ILE A 7 -11.41 -38.99 49.77
N THR A 8 -10.81 -39.51 48.71
CA THR A 8 -9.88 -38.72 47.86
C THR A 8 -10.72 -37.98 46.83
N LEU A 9 -10.80 -36.66 47.00
CA LEU A 9 -11.41 -35.77 46.02
C LEU A 9 -10.47 -35.61 44.81
N PHE A 10 -10.82 -36.20 43.66
CA PHE A 10 -10.15 -35.92 42.39
C PHE A 10 -10.71 -34.60 41.84
N ALA A 11 -9.98 -33.52 41.99
CA ALA A 11 -10.26 -32.27 41.31
C ALA A 11 -9.82 -32.40 39.81
N CYS A 12 -10.78 -32.58 38.93
CA CYS A 12 -10.52 -32.45 37.48
C CYS A 12 -10.22 -31.01 37.15
N LEU A 13 -8.95 -30.71 36.97
CA LEU A 13 -8.48 -29.48 36.32
C LEU A 13 -8.78 -29.61 34.81
N LEU A 14 -9.90 -29.05 34.36
CA LEU A 14 -10.15 -28.79 32.97
C LEU A 14 -9.20 -27.65 32.55
N PRO A 15 -8.36 -27.81 31.51
CA PRO A 15 -7.64 -26.69 30.96
C PRO A 15 -8.64 -25.73 30.34
N TRP A 16 -8.72 -24.53 30.85
CA TRP A 16 -9.32 -23.40 30.12
C TRP A 16 -8.48 -23.17 28.86
N MET A 17 -8.96 -23.71 27.77
CA MET A 17 -8.55 -23.23 26.45
C MET A 17 -9.15 -21.83 26.31
N ALA A 18 -8.37 -20.82 26.69
CA ALA A 18 -8.59 -19.46 26.24
C ALA A 18 -8.42 -19.50 24.71
N GLY A 19 -9.54 -19.61 24.01
CA GLY A 19 -9.58 -19.37 22.59
C GLY A 19 -9.10 -17.94 22.37
N ALA A 20 -7.87 -17.75 21.94
CA ALA A 20 -7.41 -16.50 21.40
C ALA A 20 -8.37 -16.18 20.23
N GLN A 21 -9.31 -15.27 20.45
CA GLN A 21 -10.03 -14.63 19.36
C GLN A 21 -8.95 -14.03 18.47
N GLN A 22 -8.72 -14.64 17.31
CA GLN A 22 -7.95 -14.02 16.26
C GLN A 22 -8.66 -12.70 15.93
N THR A 23 -8.10 -11.61 16.41
CA THR A 23 -8.53 -10.28 15.99
C THR A 23 -8.29 -10.21 14.50
N ILE A 24 -9.38 -10.30 13.73
CA ILE A 24 -9.31 -10.16 12.27
C ILE A 24 -8.84 -8.72 12.05
N PHE A 25 -7.59 -8.57 11.65
CA PHE A 25 -7.03 -7.28 11.25
C PHE A 25 -7.84 -6.74 10.08
N LYS A 26 -8.68 -5.75 10.34
CA LYS A 26 -9.46 -5.05 9.34
C LYS A 26 -8.72 -3.78 8.97
N GLN A 27 -8.12 -3.74 7.81
CA GLN A 27 -7.27 -2.66 7.34
C GLN A 27 -7.98 -1.30 7.31
N ASN A 28 -9.31 -1.26 7.11
CA ASN A 28 -10.16 -0.06 7.20
C ASN A 28 -11.66 -0.41 7.21
N ASN A 29 -12.53 0.60 7.37
CA ASN A 29 -13.98 0.44 7.47
C ASN A 29 -14.74 0.44 6.13
N VAL A 30 -14.04 0.54 4.99
CA VAL A 30 -14.67 0.46 3.67
C VAL A 30 -14.88 -1.01 3.31
N ALA A 31 -16.08 -1.39 2.90
CA ALA A 31 -16.34 -2.74 2.44
C ALA A 31 -15.67 -2.96 1.07
N GLU A 32 -15.07 -4.13 0.85
CA GLU A 32 -14.34 -4.44 -0.40
C GLU A 32 -15.21 -4.23 -1.66
N LYS A 33 -16.51 -4.53 -1.55
CA LYS A 33 -17.50 -4.33 -2.64
C LYS A 33 -17.71 -2.86 -3.06
N ASP A 34 -17.31 -1.90 -2.22
CA ASP A 34 -17.47 -0.46 -2.49
C ASP A 34 -16.29 0.10 -3.28
N TYR A 35 -15.20 -0.66 -3.39
CA TYR A 35 -14.08 -0.32 -4.25
C TYR A 35 -14.38 -0.70 -5.69
N ILE A 36 -14.12 0.24 -6.61
CA ILE A 36 -14.38 0.04 -8.04
C ILE A 36 -13.19 0.37 -8.94
N ALA A 37 -12.12 0.88 -8.35
CA ALA A 37 -10.94 1.34 -9.08
C ALA A 37 -9.72 1.37 -8.17
N TYR A 38 -8.58 1.67 -8.74
CA TYR A 38 -7.30 1.83 -8.08
C TYR A 38 -6.74 3.22 -8.35
N LEU A 39 -6.10 3.79 -7.35
CA LEU A 39 -5.27 4.98 -7.45
C LEU A 39 -3.81 4.56 -7.32
N PHE A 40 -3.01 4.89 -8.31
CA PHE A 40 -1.56 4.76 -8.29
C PHE A 40 -0.93 6.13 -8.05
N THR A 41 -0.16 6.26 -6.96
CA THR A 41 0.67 7.44 -6.67
C THR A 41 2.11 7.12 -7.01
N TYR A 42 2.79 7.99 -7.76
CA TYR A 42 4.14 7.75 -8.25
C TYR A 42 4.87 9.08 -8.51
N PHE A 43 6.15 9.03 -8.81
CA PHE A 43 6.92 10.12 -9.41
C PHE A 43 7.52 9.64 -10.74
N THR A 44 8.15 10.51 -11.54
CA THR A 44 8.45 10.17 -12.93
C THR A 44 9.92 10.07 -13.29
N GLY A 45 10.82 10.66 -12.52
CA GLY A 45 12.24 10.61 -12.85
C GLY A 45 13.15 11.31 -11.85
N ASN A 46 14.38 11.58 -12.24
CA ASN A 46 15.46 12.12 -11.39
C ASN A 46 15.75 13.59 -11.63
N HIS A 47 14.92 14.29 -12.38
CA HIS A 47 15.03 15.74 -12.55
C HIS A 47 14.03 16.44 -11.63
N ILE A 48 14.36 17.62 -11.11
CA ILE A 48 13.51 18.36 -10.16
C ILE A 48 12.05 18.52 -10.64
N SER A 49 11.80 18.62 -11.94
CA SER A 49 10.44 18.67 -12.51
C SER A 49 9.71 17.33 -12.51
N GLU A 50 10.42 16.22 -12.29
CA GLU A 50 9.93 14.85 -12.28
C GLU A 50 9.81 14.30 -10.86
N GLU A 51 10.46 14.96 -9.89
CA GLU A 51 10.43 14.63 -8.47
C GLU A 51 9.22 15.28 -7.79
N ALA A 52 8.04 14.78 -8.15
CA ALA A 52 6.76 15.26 -7.65
C ALA A 52 5.70 14.15 -7.70
N VAL A 53 4.67 14.27 -6.86
CA VAL A 53 3.58 13.29 -6.81
C VAL A 53 2.71 13.41 -8.06
N CYS A 54 2.61 12.31 -8.80
CA CYS A 54 1.70 12.10 -9.92
C CYS A 54 0.66 11.05 -9.57
N TYR A 55 -0.49 11.09 -10.24
CA TYR A 55 -1.59 10.14 -10.09
C TYR A 55 -1.89 9.42 -11.40
N ALA A 56 -2.19 8.14 -11.31
CA ALA A 56 -2.88 7.38 -12.36
C ALA A 56 -4.01 6.56 -11.74
N VAL A 57 -4.96 6.17 -12.57
CA VAL A 57 -6.11 5.36 -12.15
C VAL A 57 -6.26 4.12 -13.04
N SER A 58 -6.85 3.08 -12.47
CA SER A 58 -7.21 1.83 -13.15
C SER A 58 -8.54 1.33 -12.62
N THR A 59 -9.36 0.68 -13.45
CA THR A 59 -10.59 0.00 -13.00
C THR A 59 -10.43 -1.52 -12.90
N ASP A 60 -9.33 -2.07 -13.40
CA ASP A 60 -9.07 -3.51 -13.43
C ASP A 60 -7.79 -3.93 -12.69
N GLY A 61 -6.93 -2.96 -12.32
CA GLY A 61 -5.62 -3.21 -11.71
C GLY A 61 -4.52 -3.56 -12.73
N TYR A 62 -4.83 -3.52 -14.04
CA TYR A 62 -3.91 -3.86 -15.12
C TYR A 62 -3.73 -2.72 -16.12
N THR A 63 -4.79 -1.97 -16.43
CA THR A 63 -4.74 -0.85 -17.36
C THR A 63 -4.80 0.47 -16.61
N TYR A 64 -3.75 1.27 -16.72
CA TYR A 64 -3.60 2.52 -15.98
C TYR A 64 -3.57 3.72 -16.92
N TRP A 65 -4.24 4.79 -16.51
CA TRP A 65 -4.24 6.09 -17.19
C TRP A 65 -3.70 7.16 -16.26
N ALA A 66 -2.65 7.85 -16.69
CA ALA A 66 -2.15 9.01 -15.97
C ALA A 66 -3.19 10.13 -15.93
N LEU A 67 -3.37 10.74 -14.75
CA LEU A 67 -4.17 11.94 -14.59
C LEU A 67 -3.33 13.20 -14.84
N ASN A 68 -4.01 14.35 -15.06
CA ASN A 68 -3.36 15.63 -15.26
C ASN A 68 -2.31 15.66 -16.41
N ASP A 69 -2.53 14.87 -17.46
CA ASP A 69 -1.57 14.69 -18.57
C ASP A 69 -0.16 14.27 -18.06
N ASN A 70 -0.10 13.38 -17.08
CA ASN A 70 1.11 12.91 -16.38
C ASN A 70 1.92 14.02 -15.69
N LYS A 71 1.28 15.13 -15.32
CA LYS A 71 1.89 16.23 -14.56
C LYS A 71 1.63 16.07 -13.07
N PRO A 72 2.46 16.70 -12.22
CA PRO A 72 2.25 16.68 -10.78
C PRO A 72 0.86 17.13 -10.34
N VAL A 73 0.30 16.43 -9.34
CA VAL A 73 -0.99 16.76 -8.70
C VAL A 73 -0.80 17.52 -7.38
N ILE A 74 0.42 17.50 -6.83
CA ILE A 74 0.84 18.26 -5.65
C ILE A 74 2.10 19.03 -5.99
N ASP A 75 2.15 20.30 -5.64
CA ASP A 75 3.32 21.14 -5.85
C ASP A 75 4.40 20.83 -4.80
N SER A 76 5.48 20.17 -5.23
CA SER A 76 6.60 19.78 -4.37
C SER A 76 7.27 20.96 -3.70
N LYS A 77 7.28 22.15 -4.32
CA LYS A 77 7.89 23.36 -3.75
C LYS A 77 7.14 23.89 -2.53
N ILE A 78 5.84 23.57 -2.44
CA ILE A 78 5.01 23.99 -1.30
C ILE A 78 5.17 23.02 -0.13
N ILE A 79 5.27 21.71 -0.41
CA ILE A 79 5.20 20.67 0.62
C ILE A 79 6.57 20.23 1.14
N SER A 80 7.66 20.46 0.41
CA SER A 80 9.01 19.96 0.76
C SER A 80 9.99 21.07 1.10
N SER A 81 11.10 20.72 1.76
CA SER A 81 12.19 21.65 2.06
C SER A 81 13.19 21.77 0.90
N THR A 82 13.24 20.78 0.02
CA THR A 82 14.18 20.70 -1.10
C THR A 82 13.59 21.19 -2.42
N GLY A 83 12.28 21.25 -2.54
CA GLY A 83 11.55 21.57 -3.77
C GLY A 83 11.21 20.34 -4.62
N GLY A 84 11.61 19.15 -4.20
CA GLY A 84 11.30 17.86 -4.85
C GLY A 84 10.85 16.81 -3.84
N VAL A 85 10.02 15.85 -4.29
CA VAL A 85 9.61 14.70 -3.49
C VAL A 85 9.59 13.43 -4.33
N ARG A 86 9.90 12.29 -3.68
CA ARG A 86 10.01 10.97 -4.31
C ARG A 86 9.27 9.91 -3.49
N ASP A 87 9.13 8.72 -4.06
CA ASP A 87 8.68 7.50 -3.39
C ASP A 87 7.35 7.66 -2.65
N PRO A 88 6.27 8.17 -3.30
CA PRO A 88 5.02 8.41 -2.60
C PRO A 88 4.37 7.10 -2.17
N HIS A 89 4.18 6.95 -0.87
CA HIS A 89 3.40 5.87 -0.28
C HIS A 89 2.11 6.41 0.31
N ILE A 90 0.98 5.89 -0.16
CA ILE A 90 -0.36 6.30 0.28
C ILE A 90 -1.07 5.16 1.02
N LEU A 91 -1.76 5.50 2.11
CA LEU A 91 -2.57 4.58 2.92
C LEU A 91 -3.95 5.17 3.16
N ARG A 92 -5.01 4.36 3.04
CA ARG A 92 -6.33 4.67 3.58
C ARG A 92 -6.36 4.31 5.06
N CYS A 93 -6.76 5.27 5.91
CA CYS A 93 -6.87 5.05 7.35
C CYS A 93 -8.04 4.13 7.72
N GLU A 94 -8.03 3.62 8.94
CA GLU A 94 -9.07 2.72 9.47
C GLU A 94 -10.47 3.32 9.47
N ASP A 95 -10.60 4.65 9.56
CA ASP A 95 -11.89 5.34 9.47
C ASP A 95 -12.53 5.26 8.08
N GLY A 96 -11.75 4.77 7.09
CA GLY A 96 -12.16 4.63 5.70
C GLY A 96 -12.28 5.93 4.90
N LYS A 97 -11.98 7.08 5.52
CA LYS A 97 -12.20 8.42 4.95
C LYS A 97 -10.92 9.25 4.88
N THR A 98 -10.04 9.08 5.85
CA THR A 98 -8.76 9.79 5.91
C THR A 98 -7.72 9.02 5.11
N PHE A 99 -6.85 9.76 4.43
CA PHE A 99 -5.69 9.24 3.71
C PHE A 99 -4.42 9.86 4.27
N TYR A 100 -3.43 9.03 4.52
CA TYR A 100 -2.08 9.45 4.80
C TYR A 100 -1.19 9.15 3.61
N MET A 101 -0.27 10.06 3.31
CA MET A 101 0.79 9.85 2.34
C MET A 101 2.10 10.27 2.97
N VAL A 102 3.16 9.53 2.70
CA VAL A 102 4.53 9.90 3.08
C VAL A 102 5.40 9.89 1.85
N VAL A 103 6.31 10.85 1.77
CA VAL A 103 7.22 11.01 0.62
C VAL A 103 8.63 11.35 1.10
N THR A 104 9.63 10.95 0.33
CA THR A 104 11.02 11.38 0.52
C THR A 104 11.17 12.86 0.13
N ASP A 105 11.63 13.70 1.04
CA ASP A 105 11.93 15.11 0.76
C ASP A 105 13.34 15.22 0.15
N MET A 106 13.42 15.19 -1.17
CA MET A 106 14.69 15.08 -1.87
C MET A 106 14.60 15.63 -3.29
N VAL A 107 15.71 16.26 -3.72
CA VAL A 107 16.06 16.54 -5.11
C VAL A 107 17.36 15.81 -5.40
N SER A 108 17.35 14.83 -6.33
CA SER A 108 18.50 13.96 -6.61
C SER A 108 19.70 14.72 -7.22
N ASP A 109 19.45 15.83 -7.91
CA ASP A 109 20.51 16.72 -8.42
C ASP A 109 21.40 17.29 -7.30
N ASN A 110 20.91 17.37 -6.05
CA ASN A 110 21.67 17.75 -4.88
C ASN A 110 22.56 16.61 -4.33
N GLY A 111 22.52 15.44 -4.95
CA GLY A 111 23.23 14.23 -4.55
C GLY A 111 22.38 13.24 -3.75
N TRP A 112 22.68 11.95 -3.93
CA TRP A 112 21.92 10.84 -3.31
C TRP A 112 21.98 10.81 -1.79
N ASP A 113 22.97 11.44 -1.17
CA ASP A 113 23.13 11.54 0.28
C ASP A 113 22.70 12.92 0.81
N SER A 114 21.93 13.71 0.05
CA SER A 114 21.63 15.10 0.38
C SER A 114 20.46 15.28 1.34
N ASN A 115 19.51 14.34 1.36
CA ASN A 115 18.27 14.51 2.12
C ASN A 115 18.39 14.08 3.59
N ARG A 116 17.60 14.74 4.45
CA ARG A 116 17.51 14.45 5.89
C ARG A 116 16.06 14.41 6.38
N ALA A 117 15.12 14.52 5.45
CA ALA A 117 13.71 14.72 5.79
C ALA A 117 12.78 13.81 4.98
N MET A 118 11.61 13.63 5.52
CA MET A 118 10.42 13.13 4.85
C MET A 118 9.28 14.13 5.02
N VAL A 119 8.27 14.03 4.16
CA VAL A 119 7.04 14.81 4.28
C VAL A 119 5.88 13.89 4.63
N LEU A 120 5.13 14.27 5.65
CA LEU A 120 3.89 13.63 6.05
C LEU A 120 2.73 14.45 5.48
N LEU A 121 1.83 13.78 4.76
CA LEU A 121 0.67 14.42 4.15
C LEU A 121 -0.63 13.75 4.62
N LYS A 122 -1.67 14.56 4.79
CA LYS A 122 -3.01 14.11 5.19
C LYS A 122 -4.08 14.71 4.30
N SER A 123 -5.04 13.90 3.89
CA SER A 123 -6.20 14.30 3.09
C SER A 123 -7.45 13.54 3.52
N THR A 124 -8.62 14.10 3.24
CA THR A 124 -9.91 13.42 3.36
C THR A 124 -10.62 13.28 2.01
N ASP A 125 -9.98 13.73 0.93
CA ASP A 125 -10.61 13.78 -0.39
C ASP A 125 -9.68 13.39 -1.56
N LEU A 126 -8.39 13.09 -1.30
CA LEU A 126 -7.36 12.78 -2.29
C LEU A 126 -6.98 13.96 -3.21
N VAL A 127 -7.56 15.13 -2.98
CA VAL A 127 -7.34 16.34 -3.80
C VAL A 127 -6.60 17.42 -3.00
N ASN A 128 -7.08 17.68 -1.80
CA ASN A 128 -6.51 18.70 -0.91
C ASN A 128 -5.67 18.01 0.17
N TRP A 129 -4.42 18.40 0.26
CA TRP A 129 -3.46 17.82 1.18
C TRP A 129 -2.89 18.87 2.12
N THR A 130 -2.86 18.56 3.41
CA THR A 130 -2.02 19.24 4.38
C THR A 130 -0.69 18.51 4.49
N SER A 131 0.40 19.24 4.76
CA SER A 131 1.74 18.65 4.82
C SER A 131 2.52 19.11 6.04
N SER A 132 3.44 18.28 6.50
CA SER A 132 4.42 18.60 7.54
C SER A 132 5.76 17.95 7.20
N ILE A 133 6.84 18.70 7.36
CA ILE A 133 8.20 18.23 7.10
C ILE A 133 8.82 17.74 8.39
N VAL A 134 9.28 16.48 8.41
CA VAL A 134 10.03 15.89 9.52
C VAL A 134 11.48 15.71 9.10
N ASN A 135 12.32 16.65 9.55
CA ASN A 135 13.77 16.58 9.34
C ASN A 135 14.44 15.89 10.52
N MET A 136 15.02 14.71 10.30
CA MET A 136 15.58 13.85 11.34
C MET A 136 16.73 14.51 12.09
N GLN A 137 17.63 15.21 11.41
CA GLN A 137 18.75 15.89 12.06
C GLN A 137 18.32 17.08 12.93
N LYS A 138 17.27 17.78 12.53
CA LYS A 138 16.74 18.91 13.29
C LYS A 138 15.85 18.46 14.44
N ARG A 139 15.15 17.32 14.25
CA ARG A 139 14.15 16.83 15.20
C ARG A 139 14.77 16.08 16.37
N TYR A 140 15.89 15.38 16.15
CA TYR A 140 16.51 14.50 17.14
C TYR A 140 17.98 14.84 17.35
N ALA A 141 18.42 14.85 18.61
CA ALA A 141 19.83 14.98 18.96
C ALA A 141 20.63 13.73 18.56
N GLY A 142 21.92 13.88 18.32
CA GLY A 142 22.78 12.73 17.98
C GLY A 142 22.69 12.25 16.53
N GLN A 143 21.98 12.99 15.67
CA GLN A 143 21.78 12.62 14.26
C GLN A 143 22.78 13.29 13.31
N GLU A 144 23.90 13.80 13.82
CA GLU A 144 24.91 14.56 13.02
C GLU A 144 25.55 13.68 11.94
N LYS A 145 25.65 12.37 12.17
CA LYS A 145 26.21 11.40 11.23
C LYS A 145 25.19 10.82 10.25
N LEU A 146 23.92 11.22 10.35
CA LEU A 146 22.88 10.79 9.43
C LEU A 146 23.22 11.24 8.01
N LYS A 147 23.16 10.29 7.07
CA LYS A 147 23.57 10.49 5.69
C LYS A 147 22.38 10.67 4.76
N ARG A 148 21.34 9.86 4.97
CA ARG A 148 20.13 9.88 4.13
C ARG A 148 18.91 9.31 4.84
N VAL A 149 17.73 9.74 4.38
CA VAL A 149 16.39 9.30 4.82
C VAL A 149 15.58 9.02 3.56
N TRP A 150 15.31 7.75 3.25
CA TRP A 150 14.73 7.35 1.96
C TRP A 150 13.46 6.52 2.11
N ALA A 151 12.58 6.67 1.11
CA ALA A 151 11.42 5.84 0.85
C ALA A 151 10.58 5.54 2.09
N PRO A 152 10.04 6.58 2.77
CA PRO A 152 9.15 6.37 3.90
C PRO A 152 7.86 5.72 3.44
N GLN A 153 7.36 4.78 4.25
CA GLN A 153 6.05 4.18 4.08
C GLN A 153 5.29 4.20 5.41
N THR A 154 3.98 3.93 5.38
CA THR A 154 3.16 3.91 6.59
C THR A 154 2.21 2.73 6.60
N ILE A 155 2.01 2.17 7.80
CA ILE A 155 1.07 1.07 8.06
C ILE A 155 0.40 1.29 9.41
N PHE A 156 -0.84 0.83 9.56
CA PHE A 156 -1.46 0.79 10.88
C PHE A 156 -0.94 -0.41 11.66
N ASP A 157 -0.41 -0.16 12.85
CA ASP A 157 -0.01 -1.20 13.80
C ASP A 157 -1.17 -1.50 14.75
N PRO A 158 -1.83 -2.66 14.62
CA PRO A 158 -2.99 -2.99 15.45
C PRO A 158 -2.63 -3.25 16.91
N GLU A 159 -1.39 -3.66 17.20
CA GLU A 159 -0.93 -3.90 18.57
C GLU A 159 -0.72 -2.59 19.33
N ALA A 160 -0.16 -1.59 18.66
CA ALA A 160 0.04 -0.26 19.21
C ALA A 160 -1.20 0.65 19.08
N GLY A 161 -2.14 0.33 18.20
CA GLY A 161 -3.27 1.20 17.85
C GLY A 161 -2.84 2.52 17.20
N LYS A 162 -1.74 2.52 16.45
CA LYS A 162 -1.09 3.70 15.90
C LYS A 162 -0.64 3.48 14.46
N TYR A 163 -0.47 4.58 13.72
CA TYR A 163 0.17 4.55 12.41
C TYR A 163 1.69 4.56 12.58
N MET A 164 2.32 3.48 12.12
CA MET A 164 3.76 3.38 12.04
C MET A 164 4.23 3.99 10.74
N ILE A 165 5.24 4.84 10.79
CA ILE A 165 6.02 5.27 9.63
C ILE A 165 7.35 4.52 9.68
N TYR A 166 7.76 3.91 8.57
CA TYR A 166 9.03 3.21 8.46
C TYR A 166 9.74 3.62 7.18
N TRP A 167 11.07 3.68 7.23
CA TRP A 167 11.89 4.24 6.18
C TRP A 167 13.33 3.75 6.25
N SER A 168 14.09 3.92 5.18
CA SER A 168 15.52 3.59 5.15
C SER A 168 16.36 4.74 5.66
N MET A 169 17.28 4.46 6.56
CA MET A 169 18.29 5.42 7.03
C MET A 169 19.69 4.83 6.94
N GLN A 170 20.65 5.72 6.63
CA GLN A 170 22.08 5.41 6.66
C GLN A 170 22.83 6.44 7.49
N TYR A 171 23.71 5.93 8.34
CA TYR A 171 24.70 6.74 9.04
C TYR A 171 26.08 6.59 8.38
N ASN A 172 26.93 7.59 8.49
CA ASN A 172 28.26 7.59 7.88
C ASN A 172 29.06 6.33 8.28
N GLY A 173 29.50 5.56 7.29
CA GLY A 173 30.25 4.31 7.48
C GLY A 173 29.40 3.09 7.85
N GLY A 174 28.05 3.21 7.90
CA GLY A 174 27.12 2.12 8.20
C GLY A 174 26.36 1.60 6.97
N ALA A 175 25.60 0.52 7.18
CA ALA A 175 24.63 0.02 6.22
C ALA A 175 23.33 0.83 6.29
N ASP A 176 22.55 0.82 5.19
CA ASP A 176 21.16 1.24 5.24
C ASP A 176 20.34 0.23 6.05
N VAL A 177 19.51 0.73 6.93
CA VAL A 177 18.66 -0.05 7.81
C VAL A 177 17.24 0.52 7.75
N ILE A 178 16.23 -0.34 7.82
CA ILE A 178 14.85 0.10 7.91
C ILE A 178 14.54 0.46 9.37
N TYR A 179 14.24 1.74 9.60
CA TYR A 179 13.83 2.28 10.89
C TYR A 179 12.34 2.56 10.92
N TYR A 180 11.79 2.76 12.10
CA TYR A 180 10.42 3.19 12.30
C TYR A 180 10.27 4.15 13.46
N ALA A 181 9.19 4.92 13.44
CA ALA A 181 8.57 5.58 14.57
C ALA A 181 7.06 5.66 14.35
N TYR A 182 6.28 5.87 15.41
CA TYR A 182 4.86 6.12 15.25
C TYR A 182 4.60 7.58 14.90
N ALA A 183 3.64 7.81 14.02
CA ALA A 183 3.14 9.16 13.79
C ALA A 183 2.35 9.65 15.01
N ASN A 184 2.39 10.95 15.27
CA ASN A 184 1.49 11.56 16.23
C ASN A 184 0.04 11.50 15.73
N ARG A 185 -0.92 11.78 16.62
CA ARG A 185 -2.36 11.69 16.34
C ARG A 185 -2.80 12.50 15.11
N ASP A 186 -2.18 13.64 14.87
CA ASP A 186 -2.58 14.55 13.79
C ASP A 186 -1.86 14.24 12.46
N PHE A 187 -0.93 13.27 12.47
CA PHE A 187 -0.07 12.92 11.34
C PHE A 187 0.78 14.09 10.85
N THR A 188 1.38 14.83 11.80
CA THR A 188 2.20 16.01 11.51
C THR A 188 3.63 15.89 12.01
N ASP A 189 3.94 14.91 12.86
CA ASP A 189 5.26 14.66 13.44
C ASP A 189 5.36 13.18 13.89
N LEU A 190 6.53 12.77 14.32
CA LEU A 190 6.79 11.46 14.90
C LEU A 190 6.74 11.51 16.43
N GLU A 191 6.25 10.43 17.03
CA GLU A 191 6.34 10.19 18.47
C GLU A 191 7.65 9.43 18.80
N GLY A 192 8.48 10.02 19.63
CA GLY A 192 9.75 9.41 20.06
C GLY A 192 10.83 9.36 18.98
N GLU A 193 11.95 8.76 19.33
CA GLU A 193 13.11 8.61 18.43
C GLU A 193 12.94 7.41 17.49
N PRO A 194 13.55 7.47 16.28
CA PRO A 194 13.59 6.34 15.38
C PRO A 194 14.23 5.10 16.00
N LYS A 195 13.62 3.94 15.77
CA LYS A 195 14.14 2.64 16.21
C LYS A 195 14.34 1.74 14.99
N PRO A 196 15.32 0.85 14.99
CA PRO A 196 15.43 -0.17 13.96
C PRO A 196 14.17 -1.03 13.91
N LEU A 197 13.57 -1.17 12.73
CA LEU A 197 12.47 -2.09 12.46
C LEU A 197 13.00 -3.42 11.93
N PHE A 198 13.88 -3.33 10.93
CA PHE A 198 14.44 -4.49 10.28
C PHE A 198 15.91 -4.27 9.89
N ILE A 199 16.74 -5.22 10.28
CA ILE A 199 18.16 -5.31 9.91
C ILE A 199 18.36 -6.72 9.34
N PRO A 200 18.80 -6.87 8.07
CA PRO A 200 19.07 -8.17 7.50
C PRO A 200 20.09 -8.99 8.34
N GLU A 201 19.94 -10.31 8.37
CA GLU A 201 20.84 -11.21 9.12
C GLU A 201 22.32 -11.04 8.73
N ASN A 202 22.57 -10.79 7.45
CA ASN A 202 23.92 -10.53 6.93
C ASN A 202 24.45 -9.11 7.25
N LYS A 203 23.65 -8.25 7.91
CA LYS A 203 23.95 -6.87 8.31
C LYS A 203 24.38 -5.96 7.16
N LYS A 204 24.01 -6.29 5.93
CA LYS A 204 24.23 -5.44 4.75
C LYS A 204 23.06 -4.51 4.53
N SER A 205 23.25 -3.52 3.65
CA SER A 205 22.24 -2.49 3.36
C SER A 205 20.95 -3.08 2.80
N CYS A 206 19.83 -2.56 3.30
CA CYS A 206 18.49 -2.77 2.76
C CYS A 206 17.71 -1.47 2.72
N ILE A 207 16.94 -1.27 1.65
CA ILE A 207 16.11 -0.08 1.43
C ILE A 207 14.72 -0.46 0.91
N ASP A 208 13.85 0.53 0.72
CA ASP A 208 12.56 0.44 0.04
C ASP A 208 11.68 -0.69 0.60
N GLY A 209 11.44 -0.64 1.91
CA GLY A 209 10.56 -1.62 2.55
C GLY A 209 9.10 -1.37 2.18
N ASP A 210 8.35 -2.44 1.82
CA ASP A 210 6.90 -2.44 1.62
C ASP A 210 6.28 -3.55 2.47
N ILE A 211 5.38 -3.20 3.41
CA ILE A 211 4.78 -4.18 4.33
C ILE A 211 3.35 -4.47 3.95
N VAL A 212 3.07 -5.74 3.67
CA VAL A 212 1.74 -6.27 3.40
C VAL A 212 1.31 -7.22 4.50
N PHE A 213 0.06 -7.08 4.98
CA PHE A 213 -0.54 -8.01 5.93
C PHE A 213 -1.43 -9.01 5.21
N LYS A 214 -1.16 -10.30 5.42
CA LYS A 214 -1.95 -11.40 4.88
C LYS A 214 -2.01 -12.56 5.87
N ASP A 215 -3.21 -13.06 6.14
CA ASP A 215 -3.46 -14.28 6.94
C ASP A 215 -2.73 -14.27 8.32
N GLY A 216 -2.72 -13.13 9.00
CA GLY A 216 -2.10 -12.99 10.33
C GLY A 216 -0.58 -12.80 10.31
N ILE A 217 0.01 -12.56 9.13
CA ILE A 217 1.46 -12.40 8.94
C ILE A 217 1.72 -11.09 8.20
N PHE A 218 2.69 -10.32 8.68
CA PHE A 218 3.26 -9.18 7.98
C PHE A 218 4.39 -9.68 7.09
N HIS A 219 4.38 -9.26 5.83
CA HIS A 219 5.39 -9.55 4.82
C HIS A 219 6.08 -8.25 4.45
N LEU A 220 7.34 -8.09 4.81
CA LEU A 220 8.18 -6.96 4.43
C LEU A 220 8.95 -7.32 3.16
N PHE A 221 8.56 -6.74 2.03
CA PHE A 221 9.36 -6.73 0.82
C PHE A 221 10.40 -5.63 0.94
N TYR A 222 11.67 -5.92 0.68
CA TYR A 222 12.73 -4.94 0.78
C TYR A 222 13.80 -5.17 -0.28
N LYS A 223 14.44 -4.10 -0.71
CA LYS A 223 15.56 -4.18 -1.65
C LYS A 223 16.88 -4.40 -0.92
N THR A 224 17.70 -5.33 -1.41
CA THR A 224 19.11 -5.46 -1.03
C THR A 224 19.91 -4.38 -1.76
N GLU A 225 20.59 -3.48 -1.02
CA GLU A 225 21.30 -2.34 -1.61
C GLU A 225 22.81 -2.61 -1.69
N GLY A 226 23.38 -2.46 -2.91
CA GLY A 226 24.82 -2.67 -3.16
C GLY A 226 25.27 -4.12 -3.14
N HIS A 227 24.34 -5.07 -3.00
CA HIS A 227 24.62 -6.51 -3.07
C HIS A 227 23.37 -7.27 -3.55
N GLY A 228 23.44 -7.89 -4.72
CA GLY A 228 22.31 -8.57 -5.35
C GLY A 228 21.26 -7.64 -5.97
N ASN A 229 21.05 -6.42 -5.45
CA ASN A 229 20.14 -5.38 -5.96
C ASN A 229 18.75 -5.90 -6.39
N GLY A 230 18.12 -6.68 -5.52
CA GLY A 230 16.85 -7.33 -5.79
C GLY A 230 15.91 -7.30 -4.59
N ILE A 231 14.68 -7.75 -4.79
CA ILE A 231 13.63 -7.78 -3.77
C ILE A 231 13.68 -9.08 -3.00
N LYS A 232 13.82 -9.00 -1.67
CA LYS A 232 13.66 -10.09 -0.71
C LYS A 232 12.44 -9.88 0.16
N VAL A 233 12.09 -10.92 0.94
CA VAL A 233 10.97 -10.87 1.89
C VAL A 233 11.42 -11.35 3.26
N ALA A 234 11.01 -10.62 4.28
CA ALA A 234 11.03 -11.07 5.67
C ALA A 234 9.60 -11.08 6.24
N THR A 235 9.32 -12.01 7.14
CA THR A 235 7.98 -12.18 7.70
C THR A 235 7.98 -12.10 9.22
N THR A 236 6.89 -11.56 9.80
CA THR A 236 6.68 -11.53 11.25
C THR A 236 5.18 -11.56 11.58
N ARG A 237 4.85 -11.90 12.83
CA ARG A 237 3.48 -11.78 13.36
C ARG A 237 3.25 -10.49 14.12
N SER A 238 4.32 -9.80 14.54
CA SER A 238 4.26 -8.54 15.28
C SER A 238 5.32 -7.59 14.73
N LEU A 239 4.92 -6.40 14.31
CA LEU A 239 5.79 -5.44 13.62
C LEU A 239 7.02 -5.05 14.43
N THR A 240 6.86 -4.90 15.74
CA THR A 240 7.91 -4.37 16.63
C THR A 240 8.57 -5.43 17.53
N SER A 241 8.29 -6.71 17.29
CA SER A 241 8.89 -7.81 18.07
C SER A 241 10.41 -7.96 17.89
N GLY A 242 10.95 -7.38 16.80
CA GLY A 242 12.33 -7.61 16.38
C GLY A 242 12.60 -9.02 15.81
N GLN A 243 11.54 -9.81 15.65
CA GLN A 243 11.61 -11.19 15.15
C GLN A 243 11.08 -11.25 13.71
N TRP A 244 11.95 -10.95 12.77
CA TRP A 244 11.69 -11.08 11.34
C TRP A 244 12.39 -12.32 10.82
N GLU A 245 11.66 -13.17 10.09
CA GLU A 245 12.18 -14.38 9.43
C GLU A 245 12.44 -14.07 7.95
N GLU A 246 13.71 -14.04 7.55
CA GLU A 246 14.10 -13.78 6.17
C GLU A 246 13.84 -14.99 5.27
N GLN A 247 13.29 -14.74 4.07
CA GLN A 247 13.20 -15.73 3.02
C GLN A 247 14.50 -15.73 2.20
N PRO A 248 15.07 -16.90 1.84
CA PRO A 248 16.37 -16.96 1.20
C PRO A 248 16.36 -16.39 -0.24
N ASP A 249 15.25 -16.55 -0.96
CA ASP A 249 15.18 -16.29 -2.39
C ASP A 249 14.77 -14.87 -2.71
N TYR A 250 15.33 -14.32 -3.80
CA TYR A 250 14.83 -13.10 -4.42
C TYR A 250 13.45 -13.34 -5.06
N LYS A 251 12.58 -12.32 -5.00
CA LYS A 251 11.18 -12.39 -5.47
C LYS A 251 10.96 -11.76 -6.84
N GLN A 252 11.85 -10.88 -7.29
CA GLN A 252 11.77 -10.36 -8.67
C GLN A 252 11.96 -11.49 -9.69
N GLN A 253 11.26 -11.33 -10.82
CA GLN A 253 11.26 -12.30 -11.92
C GLN A 253 12.10 -11.81 -13.12
N THR A 254 13.18 -11.09 -12.83
CA THR A 254 14.15 -10.57 -13.81
C THR A 254 15.55 -10.67 -13.25
N PRO A 255 16.59 -10.88 -14.09
CA PRO A 255 17.99 -10.80 -13.66
C PRO A 255 18.47 -9.36 -13.48
N GLU A 256 17.69 -8.37 -13.88
CA GLU A 256 18.04 -6.95 -13.77
C GLU A 256 17.97 -6.48 -12.31
N ALA A 257 18.70 -5.41 -12.02
CA ALA A 257 18.59 -4.71 -10.74
C ALA A 257 17.23 -4.01 -10.63
N VAL A 258 16.58 -4.17 -9.48
CA VAL A 258 15.24 -3.63 -9.20
C VAL A 258 15.19 -2.94 -7.85
N GLU A 259 14.22 -2.04 -7.69
CA GLU A 259 13.95 -1.31 -6.45
C GLU A 259 12.47 -0.97 -6.31
N GLY A 260 12.07 -0.36 -5.18
CA GLY A 260 10.75 0.22 -5.02
C GLY A 260 9.62 -0.80 -5.11
N ALA A 261 9.68 -1.87 -4.32
CA ALA A 261 8.60 -2.84 -4.24
C ALA A 261 7.30 -2.16 -3.78
N GLY A 262 6.19 -2.43 -4.46
CA GLY A 262 4.86 -2.03 -4.07
C GLY A 262 3.88 -3.19 -4.26
N THR A 263 3.13 -3.54 -3.22
CA THR A 263 2.22 -4.68 -3.25
C THR A 263 0.78 -4.25 -3.00
N PHE A 264 -0.15 -4.67 -3.85
CA PHE A 264 -1.58 -4.41 -3.64
C PHE A 264 -2.42 -5.64 -3.96
N LYS A 265 -3.60 -5.71 -3.32
CA LYS A 265 -4.58 -6.78 -3.56
C LYS A 265 -5.55 -6.38 -4.66
N LEU A 266 -5.87 -7.30 -5.55
CA LEU A 266 -6.94 -7.10 -6.54
C LEU A 266 -8.32 -7.15 -5.87
N ILE A 267 -9.16 -6.17 -6.20
CA ILE A 267 -10.52 -6.02 -5.67
C ILE A 267 -11.35 -7.27 -5.99
N GLY A 268 -11.98 -7.83 -4.97
CA GLY A 268 -12.84 -9.02 -5.10
C GLY A 268 -12.10 -10.33 -5.40
N GLN A 269 -10.77 -10.34 -5.35
CA GLN A 269 -9.96 -11.53 -5.66
C GLN A 269 -9.00 -11.87 -4.53
N ASN A 270 -8.68 -13.14 -4.36
CA ASN A 270 -7.56 -13.59 -3.51
C ASN A 270 -6.26 -13.59 -4.31
N LYS A 271 -5.93 -12.43 -4.87
CA LYS A 271 -4.77 -12.25 -5.73
C LYS A 271 -4.09 -10.93 -5.39
N TYR A 272 -2.77 -10.94 -5.35
CA TYR A 272 -1.93 -9.78 -5.09
C TYR A 272 -1.04 -9.53 -6.30
N ILE A 273 -0.77 -8.27 -6.55
CA ILE A 273 0.22 -7.81 -7.51
C ILE A 273 1.42 -7.28 -6.73
N LEU A 274 2.61 -7.76 -7.06
CA LEU A 274 3.87 -7.16 -6.67
C LEU A 274 4.46 -6.46 -7.89
N MET A 275 4.66 -5.16 -7.78
CA MET A 275 5.32 -4.34 -8.79
C MET A 275 6.64 -3.78 -8.26
N TYR A 276 7.57 -3.52 -9.14
CA TYR A 276 8.87 -2.93 -8.80
C TYR A 276 9.49 -2.23 -10.01
N ASP A 277 10.36 -1.26 -9.72
CA ASP A 277 11.07 -0.46 -10.71
C ASP A 277 12.33 -1.19 -11.20
N VAL A 278 12.39 -1.50 -12.48
CA VAL A 278 13.61 -1.95 -13.18
C VAL A 278 14.37 -0.69 -13.57
N TYR A 279 14.89 0.01 -12.54
CA TYR A 279 15.31 1.41 -12.61
C TYR A 279 16.38 1.71 -13.66
N MET A 280 17.27 0.76 -13.96
CA MET A 280 18.29 0.93 -15.01
C MET A 280 17.73 0.78 -16.43
N LYS A 281 16.49 0.33 -16.57
CA LYS A 281 15.81 0.12 -17.87
C LYS A 281 14.64 1.08 -18.09
N GLY A 282 14.32 1.93 -17.11
CA GLY A 282 13.21 2.88 -17.18
C GLY A 282 11.85 2.18 -17.38
N LYS A 283 11.62 1.04 -16.74
CA LYS A 283 10.38 0.29 -16.82
C LYS A 283 10.03 -0.37 -15.51
N TYR A 284 8.75 -0.64 -15.30
CA TYR A 284 8.26 -1.49 -14.22
C TYR A 284 8.16 -2.94 -14.68
N GLN A 285 8.29 -3.86 -13.73
CA GLN A 285 7.81 -5.23 -13.87
C GLN A 285 6.67 -5.48 -12.91
N PHE A 286 5.64 -6.19 -13.38
CA PHE A 286 4.48 -6.60 -12.62
C PHE A 286 4.42 -8.12 -12.52
N THR A 287 4.14 -8.59 -11.32
CA THR A 287 3.96 -10.02 -11.04
C THR A 287 2.71 -10.25 -10.24
N GLU A 288 2.03 -11.39 -10.44
CA GLU A 288 0.88 -11.80 -9.66
C GLU A 288 1.21 -12.96 -8.73
N THR A 289 0.52 -13.03 -7.58
CA THR A 289 0.63 -14.09 -6.60
C THR A 289 -0.66 -14.27 -5.81
N THR A 290 -0.89 -15.47 -5.27
CA THR A 290 -1.97 -15.75 -4.32
C THR A 290 -1.45 -16.03 -2.90
N ASP A 291 -0.14 -16.26 -2.77
CA ASP A 291 0.50 -16.73 -1.53
C ASP A 291 1.63 -15.84 -1.02
N LEU A 292 1.98 -14.76 -1.75
CA LEU A 292 3.12 -13.85 -1.48
C LEU A 292 4.49 -14.58 -1.44
N LYS A 293 4.58 -15.75 -2.07
CA LYS A 293 5.81 -16.57 -2.16
C LYS A 293 6.19 -16.87 -3.60
N ASN A 294 5.20 -17.29 -4.40
CA ASN A 294 5.37 -17.67 -5.80
C ASN A 294 4.78 -16.57 -6.68
N PHE A 295 5.58 -16.07 -7.61
CA PHE A 295 5.23 -14.93 -8.45
C PHE A 295 5.29 -15.30 -9.92
N LYS A 296 4.27 -14.89 -10.68
CA LYS A 296 4.16 -15.04 -12.13
C LYS A 296 4.21 -13.68 -12.78
N VAL A 297 5.07 -13.49 -13.79
CA VAL A 297 5.14 -12.25 -14.59
C VAL A 297 3.85 -12.03 -15.36
N ILE A 298 3.36 -10.79 -15.31
CA ILE A 298 2.15 -10.33 -16.01
C ILE A 298 2.39 -9.05 -16.83
N ASP A 299 3.64 -8.73 -17.15
CA ASP A 299 3.99 -7.50 -17.89
C ASP A 299 3.19 -7.32 -19.19
N SER A 300 2.90 -8.42 -19.89
CA SER A 300 2.10 -8.39 -21.15
C SER A 300 0.63 -8.04 -20.94
N GLU A 301 0.12 -8.18 -19.72
CA GLU A 301 -1.26 -7.89 -19.33
C GLU A 301 -1.40 -6.43 -18.86
N VAL A 302 -0.30 -5.82 -18.39
CA VAL A 302 -0.31 -4.45 -17.85
C VAL A 302 -0.07 -3.42 -18.96
N LYS A 303 -0.90 -2.38 -18.96
CA LYS A 303 -0.83 -1.26 -19.91
C LYS A 303 -0.76 0.05 -19.15
N MET A 304 0.20 0.87 -19.51
CA MET A 304 0.38 2.22 -18.98
C MET A 304 0.78 3.18 -20.09
N ASN A 305 0.25 4.40 -20.07
CA ASN A 305 0.62 5.49 -20.98
C ASN A 305 1.67 6.44 -20.38
N PHE A 306 2.36 6.01 -19.32
CA PHE A 306 3.36 6.78 -18.59
C PHE A 306 4.45 5.84 -18.05
N HIS A 307 5.56 6.42 -17.58
CA HIS A 307 6.66 5.70 -16.93
C HIS A 307 6.74 6.09 -15.46
N PRO A 308 6.18 5.27 -14.55
CA PRO A 308 6.26 5.55 -13.12
C PRO A 308 7.64 5.17 -12.59
N ARG A 309 8.03 5.86 -11.51
CA ARG A 309 9.06 5.44 -10.56
C ARG A 309 8.38 5.02 -9.26
N HIS A 310 9.12 4.46 -8.33
CA HIS A 310 8.68 3.92 -7.05
C HIS A 310 7.43 4.61 -6.49
N GLY A 311 6.35 3.86 -6.29
CA GLY A 311 5.05 4.38 -5.86
C GLY A 311 4.15 3.30 -5.30
N THR A 312 2.89 3.67 -4.97
CA THR A 312 1.94 2.82 -4.27
C THR A 312 0.58 2.82 -4.92
N ILE A 313 -0.10 1.67 -4.90
CA ILE A 313 -1.46 1.51 -5.42
C ILE A 313 -2.41 1.17 -4.27
N ILE A 314 -3.52 1.90 -4.17
CA ILE A 314 -4.61 1.62 -3.25
C ILE A 314 -5.95 1.48 -3.97
N PRO A 315 -6.89 0.69 -3.44
CA PRO A 315 -8.25 0.65 -3.96
C PRO A 315 -9.01 1.94 -3.57
N ILE A 316 -9.86 2.41 -4.50
CA ILE A 316 -10.68 3.61 -4.31
C ILE A 316 -12.13 3.36 -4.69
N THR A 317 -13.01 4.15 -4.06
CA THR A 317 -14.45 4.14 -4.28
C THR A 317 -14.84 4.96 -5.52
N ARG A 318 -16.08 4.81 -5.98
CA ARG A 318 -16.64 5.61 -7.09
C ARG A 318 -16.58 7.12 -6.82
N ALA A 319 -16.91 7.53 -5.60
CA ALA A 319 -16.91 8.95 -5.25
C ALA A 319 -15.49 9.55 -5.28
N GLU A 320 -14.50 8.78 -4.84
CA GLU A 320 -13.10 9.17 -4.87
C GLU A 320 -12.56 9.22 -6.30
N LEU A 321 -12.83 8.19 -7.10
CA LEU A 321 -12.47 8.18 -8.53
C LEU A 321 -13.04 9.41 -9.23
N LYS A 322 -14.36 9.65 -9.07
CA LYS A 322 -15.02 10.82 -9.69
C LYS A 322 -14.35 12.13 -9.27
N ARG A 323 -14.06 12.31 -8.00
CA ARG A 323 -13.47 13.55 -7.46
C ARG A 323 -12.09 13.84 -8.05
N ILE A 324 -11.20 12.82 -8.09
CA ILE A 324 -9.85 13.03 -8.63
C ILE A 324 -9.86 13.20 -10.14
N THR A 325 -10.75 12.52 -10.86
CA THR A 325 -10.86 12.65 -12.33
C THR A 325 -11.55 13.94 -12.76
N ASP A 326 -12.50 14.47 -11.98
CA ASP A 326 -13.07 15.80 -12.20
C ASP A 326 -12.01 16.91 -12.00
N LYS A 327 -11.08 16.72 -11.04
CA LYS A 327 -10.02 17.67 -10.76
C LYS A 327 -8.89 17.60 -11.76
N TRP A 328 -8.49 16.39 -12.13
CA TRP A 328 -7.38 16.09 -13.02
C TRP A 328 -7.84 15.14 -14.13
N PRO A 329 -8.52 15.65 -15.16
CA PRO A 329 -8.97 14.80 -16.26
C PRO A 329 -7.79 14.22 -17.04
N SER A 330 -7.99 13.05 -17.61
CA SER A 330 -7.08 12.46 -18.58
C SER A 330 -7.80 12.36 -19.93
N LYS A 331 -7.15 12.82 -21.01
CA LYS A 331 -7.72 12.76 -22.35
C LYS A 331 -7.88 11.32 -22.86
N GLU A 332 -7.09 10.40 -22.32
CA GLU A 332 -7.08 9.00 -22.73
C GLU A 332 -8.06 8.12 -21.96
N MET A 333 -8.69 8.66 -20.91
CA MET A 333 -9.71 7.94 -20.12
C MET A 333 -11.02 7.68 -20.85
N GLY A 334 -11.23 8.24 -22.04
CA GLY A 334 -12.46 8.02 -22.84
C GLY A 334 -12.79 6.55 -23.13
N ASN A 335 -11.82 5.65 -22.97
CA ASN A 335 -11.99 4.20 -23.10
C ASN A 335 -12.10 3.47 -21.76
N MET A 336 -12.07 4.18 -20.63
CA MET A 336 -12.20 3.57 -19.31
C MET A 336 -13.66 3.21 -19.06
N THR A 337 -13.94 1.91 -18.97
CA THR A 337 -15.25 1.44 -18.53
C THR A 337 -15.33 1.53 -17.02
N ILE A 338 -16.02 2.55 -16.51
CA ILE A 338 -16.36 2.58 -15.07
C ILE A 338 -17.50 1.59 -14.87
N PRO A 339 -17.32 0.54 -14.03
CA PRO A 339 -18.39 -0.39 -13.75
C PRO A 339 -19.62 0.36 -13.24
N ASN A 340 -20.72 0.31 -13.97
CA ASN A 340 -21.99 0.85 -13.50
C ASN A 340 -22.61 -0.11 -12.49
N ASN A 341 -22.52 0.22 -11.21
CA ASN A 341 -23.21 -0.50 -10.16
C ASN A 341 -24.04 0.53 -9.34
N PRO A 342 -25.36 0.44 -9.30
CA PRO A 342 -26.17 -0.62 -9.91
C PRO A 342 -26.18 -0.57 -11.45
N VAL A 343 -26.17 -1.75 -12.08
CA VAL A 343 -26.26 -1.92 -13.54
C VAL A 343 -27.61 -1.40 -14.08
N LEU A 344 -28.64 -1.52 -13.26
CA LEU A 344 -29.99 -0.99 -13.50
C LEU A 344 -30.33 0.04 -12.43
N GLN A 345 -30.95 1.14 -12.84
CA GLN A 345 -31.45 2.17 -11.92
C GLN A 345 -32.81 1.75 -11.37
N GLY A 346 -33.03 1.98 -10.06
CA GLY A 346 -34.29 1.66 -9.37
C GLY A 346 -34.19 0.47 -8.43
N PHE A 347 -35.35 -0.01 -7.99
CA PHE A 347 -35.45 -1.16 -7.09
C PHE A 347 -35.63 -2.42 -7.92
N HIS A 348 -34.67 -3.33 -7.86
CA HIS A 348 -34.65 -4.61 -8.56
C HIS A 348 -34.23 -5.69 -7.56
N ALA A 349 -35.08 -6.72 -7.44
CA ALA A 349 -34.76 -7.90 -6.62
C ALA A 349 -34.55 -9.14 -7.49
N ASP A 350 -33.91 -10.15 -6.88
CA ASP A 350 -33.72 -11.47 -7.44
C ASP A 350 -33.17 -11.46 -8.88
N PRO A 351 -32.08 -10.70 -9.16
CA PRO A 351 -31.56 -10.62 -10.51
C PRO A 351 -30.88 -11.93 -10.91
N GLU A 352 -31.27 -12.44 -12.08
CA GLU A 352 -30.61 -13.56 -12.74
C GLU A 352 -29.96 -13.09 -14.05
N ILE A 353 -28.76 -13.58 -14.33
CA ILE A 353 -28.03 -13.24 -15.55
C ILE A 353 -27.86 -14.48 -16.40
N LEU A 354 -28.39 -14.44 -17.64
CA LEU A 354 -28.28 -15.47 -18.64
C LEU A 354 -27.41 -15.00 -19.81
N TYR A 355 -26.42 -15.80 -20.20
CA TYR A 355 -25.69 -15.60 -21.44
C TYR A 355 -26.30 -16.41 -22.58
N SER A 356 -26.72 -15.75 -23.66
CA SER A 356 -27.20 -16.41 -24.89
C SER A 356 -26.05 -16.65 -25.86
N HIS A 357 -25.73 -17.92 -26.09
CA HIS A 357 -24.76 -18.33 -27.11
C HIS A 357 -25.20 -17.98 -28.55
N GLN A 358 -26.50 -17.89 -28.77
CA GLN A 358 -27.09 -17.56 -30.07
C GLN A 358 -26.92 -16.07 -30.41
N THR A 359 -27.25 -15.18 -29.47
CA THR A 359 -27.19 -13.74 -29.67
C THR A 359 -25.86 -13.11 -29.26
N LYS A 360 -25.00 -13.87 -28.54
CA LYS A 360 -23.74 -13.37 -27.92
C LYS A 360 -23.95 -12.22 -26.95
N LYS A 361 -25.12 -12.20 -26.28
CA LYS A 361 -25.49 -11.16 -25.31
C LYS A 361 -25.80 -11.75 -23.95
N TYR A 362 -25.62 -10.95 -22.91
CA TYR A 362 -26.11 -11.21 -21.57
C TYR A 362 -27.51 -10.59 -21.42
N TYR A 363 -28.40 -11.34 -20.80
CA TYR A 363 -29.75 -10.90 -20.43
C TYR A 363 -29.86 -10.90 -18.93
N ILE A 364 -30.43 -9.81 -18.36
CA ILE A 364 -30.67 -9.69 -16.92
C ILE A 364 -32.18 -9.73 -16.72
N TYR A 365 -32.62 -10.65 -15.87
CA TYR A 365 -34.01 -10.77 -15.43
C TYR A 365 -34.07 -10.37 -13.96
N SER A 366 -34.94 -9.42 -13.63
CA SER A 366 -35.11 -8.97 -12.24
C SER A 366 -36.57 -8.65 -11.96
N THR A 367 -36.96 -8.75 -10.70
CA THR A 367 -38.26 -8.27 -10.24
C THR A 367 -38.19 -6.78 -9.86
N THR A 368 -39.32 -6.07 -9.93
CA THR A 368 -39.44 -4.69 -9.45
C THR A 368 -39.99 -4.69 -8.04
N ASP A 369 -39.14 -4.67 -7.04
CA ASP A 369 -39.55 -4.56 -5.66
C ASP A 369 -39.75 -3.13 -5.22
N GLY A 370 -40.80 -2.92 -4.42
CA GLY A 370 -41.09 -1.63 -3.80
C GLY A 370 -41.70 -0.57 -4.72
N GLN A 371 -42.21 -0.93 -5.91
CA GLN A 371 -42.94 -0.06 -6.80
C GLN A 371 -44.49 -0.18 -6.57
N PRO A 372 -45.25 0.89 -6.73
CA PRO A 372 -46.73 0.78 -6.75
C PRO A 372 -47.17 -0.16 -7.89
N GLY A 373 -47.86 -1.25 -7.56
CA GLY A 373 -48.31 -2.24 -8.55
C GLY A 373 -47.43 -3.49 -8.65
N TRP A 374 -46.84 -3.92 -7.59
CA TRP A 374 -46.04 -5.18 -7.40
C TRP A 374 -46.39 -6.29 -8.42
N GLY A 375 -45.39 -6.76 -9.12
CA GLY A 375 -45.51 -7.96 -9.94
C GLY A 375 -45.09 -7.82 -11.40
N GLY A 376 -44.27 -6.84 -11.75
CA GLY A 376 -43.68 -6.71 -13.10
C GLY A 376 -42.34 -7.43 -13.24
N TRP A 377 -42.15 -8.16 -14.37
CA TRP A 377 -40.83 -8.63 -14.81
C TRP A 377 -40.30 -7.66 -15.88
N TYR A 378 -39.01 -7.31 -15.81
CA TYR A 378 -38.32 -6.60 -16.88
C TYR A 378 -37.39 -7.56 -17.63
N PHE A 379 -37.41 -7.52 -18.95
CA PHE A 379 -36.57 -8.33 -19.83
C PHE A 379 -35.60 -7.46 -20.60
#